data_f44b902362d03ef703f6af430ec927ff
#
_entry.id   f44b902362d03ef703f6af430ec927ff
#
_cell.length_a   1.000
_cell.length_b   1.000
_cell.length_c   1.000
_cell.angle_alpha   90.00
_cell.angle_beta   90.00
_cell.angle_gamma   90.00
#
_symmetry.space_group_name_H-M   'P 1'
#
loop_
_entity.id
_entity.type
_entity.pdbx_description
1 polymer ?
#
loop_
_entity_poly.entity_id
_entity_poly.type
_entity_poly.pdbx_seq_one_letter_code
_entity_poly.pdbx_strand_id
1 'polypeptide(L)'
;MISIRQKYKINYLFNIIFKEFFFKKKILFEWDNLPKRYEIINTIIQNYKFKKYLEIGCFKDDNFSKINAEYKIGVDPVSGGNIRKTSDEYFENCEDFFDLIFIDGLHHYEQVKKDINNSLKFLKKGGVILLHDCLPSS
;
A
#
# COMPACT_ATOMS: atom_id res chain seq x y z
N MET A 1 43.81 -22.22 -12.78
CA MET A 1 43.01 -22.67 -11.62
C MET A 1 42.07 -21.55 -11.24
N ILE A 2 40.75 -21.69 -11.49
CA ILE A 2 39.75 -20.63 -11.21
C ILE A 2 39.52 -20.62 -9.71
N SER A 3 39.64 -19.46 -9.04
CA SER A 3 39.46 -19.35 -7.60
C SER A 3 38.02 -19.70 -7.19
N ILE A 4 37.84 -20.22 -5.97
CA ILE A 4 36.53 -20.57 -5.41
C ILE A 4 35.58 -19.39 -5.49
N ARG A 5 36.03 -18.15 -5.26
CA ARG A 5 35.21 -16.91 -5.38
C ARG A 5 34.75 -16.65 -6.83
N GLN A 6 35.53 -16.95 -7.83
CA GLN A 6 35.15 -16.82 -9.24
C GLN A 6 34.12 -17.88 -9.64
N LYS A 7 34.21 -19.10 -9.08
CA LYS A 7 33.25 -20.17 -9.33
C LYS A 7 31.85 -19.84 -8.75
N TYR A 8 31.79 -19.23 -7.57
CA TYR A 8 30.53 -18.75 -6.97
C TYR A 8 29.91 -17.58 -7.75
N LYS A 9 30.73 -16.64 -8.25
CA LYS A 9 30.25 -15.51 -9.06
C LYS A 9 29.70 -15.96 -10.41
N ILE A 10 30.32 -16.94 -11.04
CA ILE A 10 29.87 -17.54 -12.30
C ILE A 10 28.58 -18.32 -12.10
N ASN A 11 28.47 -19.13 -11.06
CA ASN A 11 27.23 -19.85 -10.73
C ASN A 11 26.07 -18.91 -10.35
N TYR A 12 26.35 -17.80 -9.67
CA TYR A 12 25.34 -16.79 -9.33
C TYR A 12 24.82 -16.08 -10.58
N LEU A 13 25.71 -15.62 -11.47
CA LEU A 13 25.35 -15.02 -12.76
C LEU A 13 24.62 -16.02 -13.68
N PHE A 14 25.05 -17.27 -13.72
CA PHE A 14 24.41 -18.32 -14.50
C PHE A 14 23.00 -18.62 -13.99
N ASN A 15 22.79 -18.65 -12.68
CA ASN A 15 21.47 -18.83 -12.07
C ASN A 15 20.52 -17.66 -12.31
N ILE A 16 21.03 -16.41 -12.33
CA ILE A 16 20.23 -15.24 -12.66
C ILE A 16 19.82 -15.27 -14.13
N ILE A 17 20.78 -15.46 -15.03
CA ILE A 17 20.53 -15.48 -16.48
C ILE A 17 19.64 -16.69 -16.86
N PHE A 18 19.87 -17.86 -16.28
CA PHE A 18 19.06 -19.06 -16.54
C PHE A 18 17.63 -18.94 -15.97
N LYS A 19 17.46 -18.36 -14.76
CA LYS A 19 16.13 -18.08 -14.20
C LYS A 19 15.38 -17.07 -15.06
N GLU A 20 16.01 -15.99 -15.50
CA GLU A 20 15.32 -15.00 -16.35
C GLU A 20 14.98 -15.52 -17.74
N PHE A 21 15.85 -16.38 -18.33
CA PHE A 21 15.66 -16.87 -19.70
C PHE A 21 14.71 -18.08 -19.80
N PHE A 22 14.71 -18.98 -18.81
CA PHE A 22 13.93 -20.23 -18.86
C PHE A 22 12.71 -20.25 -17.95
N PHE A 23 12.60 -19.34 -16.97
CA PHE A 23 11.49 -19.28 -16.04
C PHE A 23 10.71 -17.97 -16.13
N LYS A 24 10.65 -17.32 -17.28
CA LYS A 24 9.53 -16.43 -17.59
C LYS A 24 8.25 -17.27 -17.71
N LYS A 25 7.88 -17.94 -16.63
CA LYS A 25 6.49 -18.28 -16.43
C LYS A 25 5.77 -16.94 -16.31
N LYS A 26 5.17 -16.49 -17.41
CA LYS A 26 4.21 -15.41 -17.41
C LYS A 26 3.13 -15.90 -16.45
N ILE A 27 3.21 -15.50 -15.18
CA ILE A 27 2.12 -15.72 -14.24
C ILE A 27 1.03 -14.82 -14.79
N LEU A 28 0.13 -15.41 -15.56
CA LEU A 28 -1.12 -14.75 -15.97
C LEU A 28 -1.93 -14.63 -14.69
N PHE A 29 -1.78 -13.49 -14.01
CA PHE A 29 -2.69 -13.12 -12.96
C PHE A 29 -4.02 -12.81 -13.63
N GLU A 30 -5.02 -13.61 -13.35
CA GLU A 30 -6.40 -13.29 -13.67
C GLU A 30 -6.87 -12.21 -12.70
N TRP A 31 -6.57 -10.95 -13.03
CA TRP A 31 -6.89 -9.79 -12.22
C TRP A 31 -8.39 -9.65 -11.93
N ASP A 32 -9.24 -10.19 -12.82
CA ASP A 32 -10.70 -10.12 -12.68
C ASP A 32 -11.23 -10.99 -11.54
N ASN A 33 -10.48 -12.00 -11.09
CA ASN A 33 -10.84 -12.90 -10.00
C ASN A 33 -10.21 -12.52 -8.64
N LEU A 34 -9.42 -11.43 -8.59
CA LEU A 34 -8.85 -10.96 -7.35
C LEU A 34 -9.82 -10.04 -6.60
N PRO A 35 -9.86 -10.12 -5.27
CA PRO A 35 -10.68 -9.22 -4.47
C PRO A 35 -10.27 -7.77 -4.72
N LYS A 36 -11.24 -6.88 -4.84
CA LYS A 36 -11.01 -5.45 -4.99
C LYS A 36 -10.48 -4.86 -3.66
N ARG A 37 -9.79 -3.74 -3.73
CA ARG A 37 -9.18 -3.08 -2.55
C ARG A 37 -10.18 -2.91 -1.40
N TYR A 38 -11.35 -2.37 -1.69
CA TYR A 38 -12.41 -2.17 -0.68
C TYR A 38 -12.91 -3.48 -0.06
N GLU A 39 -12.89 -4.60 -0.78
CA GLU A 39 -13.30 -5.90 -0.26
C GLU A 39 -12.30 -6.42 0.78
N ILE A 40 -10.99 -6.27 0.47
CA ILE A 40 -9.91 -6.61 1.41
C ILE A 40 -10.01 -5.74 2.65
N ILE A 41 -10.15 -4.41 2.47
CA ILE A 41 -10.24 -3.45 3.57
C ILE A 41 -11.46 -3.73 4.44
N ASN A 42 -12.64 -3.94 3.85
CA ASN A 42 -13.86 -4.25 4.59
C ASN A 42 -13.77 -5.58 5.35
N THR A 43 -13.11 -6.58 4.77
CA THR A 43 -12.85 -7.86 5.45
C THR A 43 -11.99 -7.65 6.70
N ILE A 44 -10.95 -6.82 6.62
CA ILE A 44 -10.10 -6.47 7.77
C ILE A 44 -10.92 -5.71 8.81
N ILE A 45 -11.67 -4.68 8.40
CA ILE A 45 -12.54 -3.88 9.28
C ILE A 45 -13.48 -4.80 10.05
N GLN A 46 -14.16 -5.72 9.36
CA GLN A 46 -15.11 -6.64 9.95
C GLN A 46 -14.45 -7.62 10.92
N ASN A 47 -13.36 -8.26 10.52
CA ASN A 47 -12.68 -9.30 11.31
C ASN A 47 -12.07 -8.74 12.59
N TYR A 48 -11.49 -7.55 12.53
CA TYR A 48 -10.84 -6.88 13.68
C TYR A 48 -11.79 -5.94 14.43
N LYS A 49 -13.03 -5.75 13.94
CA LYS A 49 -14.04 -4.81 14.48
C LYS A 49 -13.50 -3.38 14.54
N PHE A 50 -12.75 -3.00 13.51
CA PHE A 50 -12.22 -1.66 13.38
C PHE A 50 -13.33 -0.65 13.10
N LYS A 51 -13.21 0.55 13.67
CA LYS A 51 -14.25 1.59 13.58
C LYS A 51 -13.80 2.84 12.84
N LYS A 52 -12.52 3.23 13.00
CA LYS A 52 -11.98 4.45 12.42
C LYS A 52 -11.02 4.13 11.27
N TYR A 53 -11.34 4.63 10.10
CA TYR A 53 -10.60 4.43 8.86
C TYR A 53 -10.10 5.74 8.29
N LEU A 54 -8.86 5.75 7.80
CA LEU A 54 -8.27 6.86 7.04
C LEU A 54 -7.81 6.35 5.68
N GLU A 55 -8.10 7.10 4.62
CA GLU A 55 -7.59 6.88 3.27
C GLU A 55 -6.81 8.11 2.80
N ILE A 56 -5.56 7.93 2.40
CA ILE A 56 -4.73 8.94 1.76
C ILE A 56 -4.68 8.65 0.27
N GLY A 57 -5.23 9.58 -0.54
CA GLY A 57 -5.40 9.41 -1.97
C GLY A 57 -6.72 8.71 -2.33
N CYS A 58 -7.78 9.48 -2.51
CA CYS A 58 -9.13 8.97 -2.79
C CYS A 58 -9.53 9.07 -4.27
N PHE A 59 -8.95 10.01 -4.98
CA PHE A 59 -9.20 10.26 -6.41
C PHE A 59 -10.70 10.30 -6.73
N LYS A 60 -11.24 9.31 -7.45
CA LYS A 60 -12.66 9.24 -7.86
C LYS A 60 -13.58 8.57 -6.85
N ASP A 61 -13.13 8.30 -5.64
CA ASP A 61 -13.86 7.57 -4.59
C ASP A 61 -14.21 6.10 -4.93
N ASP A 62 -13.57 5.51 -5.92
CA ASP A 62 -13.85 4.13 -6.32
C ASP A 62 -13.63 3.13 -5.17
N ASN A 63 -12.71 3.45 -4.26
CA ASN A 63 -12.44 2.68 -3.06
C ASN A 63 -13.15 3.28 -1.84
N PHE A 64 -12.90 4.56 -1.53
CA PHE A 64 -13.38 5.25 -0.34
C PHE A 64 -14.90 5.19 -0.16
N SER A 65 -15.68 5.34 -1.24
CA SER A 65 -17.15 5.29 -1.18
C SER A 65 -17.68 3.94 -0.67
N LYS A 66 -16.97 2.85 -0.94
CA LYS A 66 -17.38 1.46 -0.63
C LYS A 66 -16.85 0.94 0.70
N ILE A 67 -16.13 1.76 1.46
CA ILE A 67 -15.62 1.38 2.77
C ILE A 67 -16.72 1.44 3.83
N ASN A 68 -16.88 0.34 4.57
CA ASN A 68 -17.89 0.14 5.60
C ASN A 68 -17.30 0.35 7.01
N ALA A 69 -16.70 1.51 7.27
CA ALA A 69 -16.26 1.90 8.60
C ALA A 69 -17.31 2.80 9.28
N GLU A 70 -17.40 2.73 10.59
CA GLU A 70 -18.31 3.58 11.39
C GLU A 70 -17.93 5.06 11.25
N TYR A 71 -16.64 5.35 11.21
CA TYR A 71 -16.07 6.67 10.97
C TYR A 71 -14.96 6.57 9.93
N LYS A 72 -15.05 7.37 8.87
CA LYS A 72 -14.05 7.36 7.80
C LYS A 72 -13.67 8.75 7.35
N ILE A 73 -12.38 8.94 7.19
CA ILE A 73 -11.78 10.14 6.60
C ILE A 73 -11.05 9.73 5.32
N GLY A 74 -11.29 10.47 4.25
CA GLY A 74 -10.58 10.36 2.98
C GLY A 74 -9.93 11.70 2.66
N VAL A 75 -8.63 11.70 2.47
CA VAL A 75 -7.81 12.90 2.22
C VAL A 75 -7.28 12.84 0.80
N ASP A 76 -7.62 13.85 0.01
CA ASP A 76 -7.13 14.01 -1.36
C ASP A 76 -7.07 15.50 -1.73
N PRO A 77 -5.97 16.03 -2.29
CA PRO A 77 -5.86 17.45 -2.62
C PRO A 77 -6.69 17.85 -3.83
N VAL A 78 -7.05 16.90 -4.70
CA VAL A 78 -7.69 17.18 -6.00
C VAL A 78 -9.16 16.79 -6.00
N SER A 79 -9.48 15.52 -5.66
CA SER A 79 -10.84 14.99 -5.81
C SER A 79 -11.07 13.81 -4.88
N GLY A 80 -12.35 13.45 -4.67
CA GLY A 80 -12.73 12.35 -3.78
C GLY A 80 -12.44 12.65 -2.31
N GLY A 81 -12.78 11.71 -1.45
CA GLY A 81 -12.67 11.88 0.00
C GLY A 81 -13.58 12.97 0.56
N ASN A 82 -13.44 13.24 1.84
CA ASN A 82 -14.18 14.29 2.53
C ASN A 82 -13.29 15.41 3.09
N ILE A 83 -11.98 15.32 2.93
CA ILE A 83 -11.00 16.34 3.30
C ILE A 83 -10.17 16.74 2.08
N ARG A 84 -10.24 18.05 1.71
CA ARG A 84 -9.52 18.60 0.56
C ARG A 84 -8.18 19.21 1.01
N LYS A 85 -7.18 18.33 1.21
CA LYS A 85 -5.81 18.69 1.64
C LYS A 85 -4.81 17.69 1.08
N THR A 86 -3.54 18.06 1.05
CA THR A 86 -2.45 17.11 0.95
C THR A 86 -2.36 16.26 2.23
N SER A 87 -1.72 15.11 2.17
CA SER A 87 -1.49 14.28 3.36
C SER A 87 -0.64 15.02 4.41
N ASP A 88 0.36 15.78 3.98
CA ASP A 88 1.20 16.59 4.87
C ASP A 88 0.35 17.60 5.66
N GLU A 89 -0.46 18.43 4.97
CA GLU A 89 -1.34 19.42 5.60
C GLU A 89 -2.40 18.79 6.52
N TYR A 90 -2.86 17.59 6.17
CA TYR A 90 -3.81 16.86 7.01
C TYR A 90 -3.14 16.41 8.31
N PHE A 91 -1.97 15.77 8.23
CA PHE A 91 -1.29 15.24 9.40
C PHE A 91 -0.72 16.32 10.33
N GLU A 92 -0.45 17.54 9.82
CA GLU A 92 -0.03 18.67 10.65
C GLU A 92 -1.07 19.04 11.73
N ASN A 93 -2.36 18.85 11.42
CA ASN A 93 -3.47 19.21 12.29
C ASN A 93 -4.35 18.02 12.67
N CYS A 94 -3.84 16.81 12.55
CA CYS A 94 -4.58 15.59 12.87
C CYS A 94 -4.58 15.37 14.39
N GLU A 95 -5.77 15.16 14.94
CA GLU A 95 -5.96 14.79 16.37
C GLU A 95 -6.58 13.38 16.50
N ASP A 96 -7.07 12.81 15.40
CA ASP A 96 -7.70 11.50 15.38
C ASP A 96 -6.69 10.35 15.36
N PHE A 97 -7.07 9.25 16.01
CA PHE A 97 -6.35 7.98 15.91
C PHE A 97 -7.20 6.96 15.18
N PHE A 98 -6.57 6.22 14.25
CA PHE A 98 -7.26 5.30 13.33
C PHE A 98 -6.94 3.85 13.64
N ASP A 99 -7.91 2.99 13.37
CA ASP A 99 -7.73 1.54 13.48
C ASP A 99 -7.09 0.98 12.21
N LEU A 100 -7.45 1.56 11.04
CA LEU A 100 -6.89 1.19 9.75
C LEU A 100 -6.61 2.43 8.92
N ILE A 101 -5.40 2.50 8.35
CA ILE A 101 -4.99 3.56 7.44
C ILE A 101 -4.60 2.92 6.10
N PHE A 102 -5.18 3.40 5.00
CA PHE A 102 -4.84 2.98 3.64
C PHE A 102 -4.14 4.12 2.90
N ILE A 103 -2.97 3.84 2.33
CA ILE A 103 -2.15 4.83 1.61
C ILE A 103 -2.11 4.44 0.14
N ASP A 104 -2.77 5.24 -0.69
CA ASP A 104 -2.86 5.14 -2.15
C ASP A 104 -2.69 6.52 -2.80
N GLY A 105 -1.85 7.36 -2.20
CA GLY A 105 -1.60 8.73 -2.64
C GLY A 105 -0.57 8.83 -3.75
N LEU A 106 0.34 9.81 -3.64
CA LEU A 106 1.40 10.02 -4.62
C LEU A 106 2.47 8.91 -4.53
N HIS A 107 2.62 8.13 -5.61
CA HIS A 107 3.56 6.99 -5.71
C HIS A 107 5.03 7.43 -5.88
N HIS A 108 5.45 8.42 -5.08
CA HIS A 108 6.83 8.89 -4.98
C HIS A 108 7.44 8.39 -3.67
N TYR A 109 8.60 7.75 -3.73
CA TYR A 109 9.27 7.15 -2.57
C TYR A 109 9.31 8.06 -1.34
N GLU A 110 9.74 9.33 -1.51
CA GLU A 110 9.85 10.28 -0.40
C GLU A 110 8.49 10.62 0.21
N GLN A 111 7.43 10.74 -0.62
CA GLN A 111 6.10 11.01 -0.12
C GLN A 111 5.50 9.79 0.58
N VAL A 112 5.61 8.60 -0.02
CA VAL A 112 5.14 7.36 0.61
C VAL A 112 5.82 7.15 1.98
N LYS A 113 7.12 7.40 2.06
CA LYS A 113 7.87 7.33 3.32
C LYS A 113 7.35 8.31 4.37
N LYS A 114 7.03 9.55 3.99
CA LYS A 114 6.42 10.53 4.88
C LYS A 114 5.04 10.10 5.35
N ASP A 115 4.21 9.64 4.42
CA ASP A 115 2.85 9.18 4.71
C ASP A 115 2.85 8.01 5.68
N ILE A 116 3.76 7.04 5.51
CA ILE A 116 3.95 5.94 6.47
C ILE A 116 4.36 6.48 7.85
N ASN A 117 5.40 7.33 7.91
CA ASN A 117 5.89 7.85 9.18
C ASN A 117 4.84 8.70 9.92
N ASN A 118 4.04 9.47 9.20
CA ASN A 118 2.95 10.23 9.78
C ASN A 118 1.82 9.30 10.21
N SER A 119 1.41 8.35 9.38
CA SER A 119 0.38 7.37 9.71
C SER A 119 0.70 6.59 10.98
N LEU A 120 1.97 6.22 11.20
CA LEU A 120 2.39 5.51 12.42
C LEU A 120 2.14 6.31 13.70
N LYS A 121 2.18 7.66 13.64
CA LYS A 121 1.91 8.53 14.82
C LYS A 121 0.43 8.52 15.20
N PHE A 122 -0.46 8.32 14.22
CA PHE A 122 -1.91 8.37 14.38
C PHE A 122 -2.57 7.00 14.27
N LEU A 123 -1.78 5.92 14.26
CA LEU A 123 -2.28 4.56 14.29
C LEU A 123 -2.51 4.11 15.72
N LYS A 124 -3.69 3.58 16.02
CA LYS A 124 -3.97 2.96 17.31
C LYS A 124 -3.13 1.72 17.55
N LYS A 125 -2.89 1.39 18.80
CA LYS A 125 -2.24 0.12 19.16
C LYS A 125 -3.05 -1.07 18.61
N GLY A 126 -2.41 -1.92 17.82
CA GLY A 126 -3.06 -3.05 17.13
C GLY A 126 -3.76 -2.67 15.84
N GLY A 127 -3.64 -1.42 15.39
CA GLY A 127 -4.12 -0.98 14.09
C GLY A 127 -3.25 -1.48 12.94
N VAL A 128 -3.74 -1.27 11.71
CA VAL A 128 -3.12 -1.76 10.46
C VAL A 128 -2.91 -0.60 9.49
N ILE A 129 -1.75 -0.58 8.82
CA ILE A 129 -1.50 0.27 7.64
C ILE A 129 -1.45 -0.64 6.42
N LEU A 130 -2.21 -0.28 5.38
CA LEU A 130 -2.16 -0.91 4.07
C LEU A 130 -1.56 0.06 3.06
N LEU A 131 -0.73 -0.45 2.18
CA LEU A 131 -0.06 0.31 1.13
C LEU A 131 -0.46 -0.24 -0.24
N HIS A 132 -0.75 0.65 -1.18
CA HIS A 132 -0.99 0.30 -2.57
C HIS A 132 0.28 0.50 -3.41
N ASP A 133 0.41 -0.30 -4.50
CA ASP A 133 1.50 -0.21 -5.49
C ASP A 133 2.93 -0.21 -4.92
N CYS A 134 3.15 -1.03 -3.87
CA CYS A 134 4.46 -1.16 -3.23
C CYS A 134 5.33 -2.28 -3.80
N LEU A 135 4.89 -2.96 -4.86
CA LEU A 135 5.71 -3.95 -5.56
C LEU A 135 6.59 -3.25 -6.59
N PRO A 136 7.92 -3.46 -6.57
CA PRO A 136 8.78 -2.92 -7.62
C PRO A 136 8.36 -3.51 -8.97
N SER A 137 8.17 -2.64 -9.96
CA SER A 137 8.03 -3.07 -11.35
C SER A 137 9.32 -3.78 -11.76
N SER A 138 9.22 -5.05 -12.08
CA SER A 138 10.30 -5.85 -12.66
C SER A 138 10.66 -5.39 -14.07
#